data_43c558e9085f942dfd3e67eb257893a0
#
_entry.id   43c558e9085f942dfd3e67eb257893a0
#
_cell.length_a   1.000
_cell.length_b   1.000
_cell.length_c   1.000
_cell.angle_alpha   90.00
_cell.angle_beta   90.00
_cell.angle_gamma   90.00
#
_symmetry.space_group_name_H-M   'P 1'
#
loop_
_entity.id
_entity.type
_entity.pdbx_description
1 polymer ?
#
loop_
_entity_poly.entity_id
_entity_poly.type
_entity_poly.pdbx_seq_one_letter_code
_entity_poly.pdbx_strand_id
1 'polypeptide(L)'
;MIITTNREKTFSVGKYLVSPLTTLTPAGTYAPSVSIRSGQGRATHDRVYRFVARFGTRADACRYAAQQGLNWLRDGALQPQLPITV
;
A
#
# COMPACT_ATOMS: atom_id res chain seq x y z
N MET A 1 -15.83 1.66 -16.96
CA MET A 1 -14.78 2.43 -16.30
C MET A 1 -13.64 1.54 -15.90
N ILE A 2 -12.47 2.04 -16.03
CA ILE A 2 -11.28 1.24 -15.79
C ILE A 2 -10.83 1.36 -14.35
N ILE A 3 -10.55 0.24 -13.75
CA ILE A 3 -9.94 0.23 -12.43
C ILE A 3 -8.54 0.75 -12.56
N THR A 4 -8.21 1.73 -11.74
CA THR A 4 -6.92 2.36 -11.83
C THR A 4 -5.98 1.99 -10.69
N THR A 5 -6.41 1.09 -9.82
CA THR A 5 -5.57 0.61 -8.75
C THR A 5 -4.81 -0.61 -9.22
N ASN A 6 -3.50 -0.56 -9.13
CA ASN A 6 -2.64 -1.66 -9.52
C ASN A 6 -1.90 -2.18 -8.32
N ARG A 7 -1.86 -3.50 -8.23
CA ARG A 7 -1.06 -4.19 -7.22
C ARG A 7 0.29 -4.45 -7.84
N GLU A 8 1.29 -3.77 -7.33
CA GLU A 8 2.64 -3.97 -7.79
C GLU A 8 3.25 -5.15 -7.04
N LYS A 9 4.54 -5.24 -6.97
CA LYS A 9 5.22 -6.39 -6.43
C LYS A 9 4.83 -6.71 -5.01
N THR A 10 4.06 -7.77 -4.81
CA THR A 10 3.72 -8.26 -3.49
C THR A 10 4.90 -9.03 -2.94
N PHE A 11 5.22 -8.82 -1.67
CA PHE A 11 6.32 -9.53 -1.04
C PHE A 11 5.93 -9.94 0.38
N SER A 12 6.65 -10.92 0.90
CA SER A 12 6.39 -11.45 2.24
C SER A 12 7.45 -10.98 3.22
N VAL A 13 7.02 -10.63 4.42
CA VAL A 13 7.91 -10.30 5.52
C VAL A 13 7.40 -11.04 6.73
N GLY A 14 8.11 -12.11 7.11
CA GLY A 14 7.62 -12.95 8.19
C GLY A 14 6.26 -13.53 7.85
N LYS A 15 5.30 -13.30 8.72
CA LYS A 15 3.94 -13.79 8.51
C LYS A 15 3.05 -12.80 7.76
N TYR A 16 3.63 -11.70 7.30
CA TYR A 16 2.88 -10.64 6.63
C TYR A 16 3.09 -10.67 5.13
N LEU A 17 2.03 -10.41 4.41
CA LEU A 17 2.08 -10.25 2.96
C LEU A 17 1.81 -8.78 2.66
N VAL A 18 2.77 -8.14 2.03
CA VAL A 18 2.73 -6.70 1.76
C VAL A 18 2.50 -6.46 0.28
N SER A 19 1.44 -5.74 -0.05
CA SER A 19 1.09 -5.46 -1.43
C SER A 19 1.05 -3.95 -1.66
N PRO A 20 2.08 -3.39 -2.28
CA PRO A 20 2.04 -1.97 -2.66
C PRO A 20 0.99 -1.77 -3.74
N LEU A 21 0.25 -0.67 -3.63
CA LEU A 21 -0.82 -0.35 -4.56
C LEU A 21 -0.64 1.07 -5.06
N THR A 22 -1.03 1.29 -6.30
CA THR A 22 -1.03 2.64 -6.86
C THR A 22 -2.37 2.88 -7.53
N THR A 23 -2.88 4.09 -7.40
CA THR A 23 -4.14 4.47 -8.00
C THR A 23 -3.93 5.76 -8.77
N LEU A 24 -4.32 5.77 -10.04
CA LEU A 24 -4.25 6.97 -10.85
C LEU A 24 -5.37 7.92 -10.42
N THR A 25 -5.01 9.15 -10.09
CA THR A 25 -5.98 10.15 -9.67
C THR A 25 -6.49 10.94 -10.86
N PRO A 26 -7.62 11.65 -10.70
CA PRO A 26 -8.12 12.51 -11.78
C PRO A 26 -7.12 13.60 -12.18
N ALA A 27 -6.23 13.98 -11.30
CA ALA A 27 -5.23 15.00 -11.60
C ALA A 27 -4.04 14.45 -12.38
N GLY A 28 -4.03 13.16 -12.67
CA GLY A 28 -2.94 12.56 -13.42
C GLY A 28 -1.75 12.15 -12.59
N THR A 29 -1.90 12.14 -11.28
CA THR A 29 -0.85 11.70 -10.38
C THR A 29 -1.17 10.30 -9.86
N TYR A 30 -0.22 9.69 -9.16
CA TYR A 30 -0.40 8.37 -8.60
C TYR A 30 -0.44 8.44 -7.10
N ALA A 31 -1.49 7.86 -6.53
CA ALA A 31 -1.72 7.83 -5.09
C ALA A 31 -1.26 6.48 -4.56
N PRO A 32 -0.28 6.44 -3.65
CA PRO A 32 0.19 5.19 -3.10
C PRO A 32 -0.69 4.70 -1.97
N SER A 33 -0.78 3.40 -1.85
CA SER A 33 -1.38 2.75 -0.70
C SER A 33 -0.69 1.41 -0.52
N VAL A 34 -0.93 0.76 0.61
CA VAL A 34 -0.32 -0.53 0.86
C VAL A 34 -1.33 -1.41 1.57
N SER A 35 -1.41 -2.66 1.14
CA SER A 35 -2.23 -3.67 1.78
C SER A 35 -1.30 -4.59 2.57
N ILE A 36 -1.62 -4.80 3.83
CA ILE A 36 -0.84 -5.68 4.69
C ILE A 36 -1.77 -6.76 5.20
N ARG A 37 -1.48 -7.98 4.80
CA ARG A 37 -2.29 -9.12 5.17
C ARG A 37 -1.51 -10.03 6.11
N SER A 38 -2.17 -10.52 7.14
CA SER A 38 -1.59 -11.51 8.05
C SER A 38 -2.59 -12.62 8.29
N GLY A 39 -2.09 -13.76 8.78
CA GLY A 39 -2.94 -14.87 9.10
C GLY A 39 -2.94 -15.93 8.01
N GLN A 40 -3.67 -17.00 8.25
CA GLN A 40 -3.76 -18.12 7.33
C GLN A 40 -5.19 -18.63 7.27
N GLY A 41 -5.53 -19.19 6.11
CA GLY A 41 -6.83 -19.80 5.93
C GLY A 41 -7.93 -18.80 6.19
N ARG A 42 -8.82 -19.16 7.11
CA ARG A 42 -9.96 -18.31 7.42
C ARG A 42 -9.63 -17.16 8.36
N ALA A 43 -8.49 -17.24 9.02
CA ALA A 43 -8.10 -16.25 10.02
C ALA A 43 -7.16 -15.22 9.43
N THR A 44 -7.55 -14.60 8.33
CA THR A 44 -6.73 -13.58 7.70
C THR A 44 -7.22 -12.20 8.07
N HIS A 45 -6.29 -11.29 8.23
CA HIS A 45 -6.57 -9.88 8.46
C HIS A 45 -5.90 -9.08 7.36
N ASP A 46 -6.66 -8.19 6.77
CA ASP A 46 -6.18 -7.40 5.65
C ASP A 46 -6.48 -5.94 5.94
N ARG A 47 -5.45 -5.12 5.95
CA ARG A 47 -5.59 -3.69 6.19
C ARG A 47 -4.97 -2.92 5.05
N VAL A 48 -5.65 -1.86 4.64
CA VAL A 48 -5.16 -1.00 3.57
C VAL A 48 -4.89 0.37 4.15
N TYR A 49 -3.67 0.86 3.96
CA TYR A 49 -3.26 2.18 4.40
C TYR A 49 -3.06 3.06 3.18
N ARG A 50 -3.70 4.21 3.18
CA ARG A 50 -3.58 5.17 2.09
C ARG A 50 -2.72 6.32 2.55
N PHE A 51 -1.91 6.84 1.62
CA PHE A 51 -0.99 7.91 1.95
C PHE A 51 -1.38 9.18 1.23
N VAL A 52 -1.07 10.32 1.84
CA VAL A 52 -1.42 11.61 1.24
C VAL A 52 -0.45 12.03 0.15
N ALA A 53 0.74 11.43 0.11
CA ALA A 53 1.73 11.76 -0.91
C ALA A 53 1.21 11.45 -2.30
N ARG A 54 1.70 12.18 -3.29
CA ARG A 54 1.34 11.95 -4.68
C ARG A 54 2.59 11.97 -5.51
N PHE A 55 2.60 11.17 -6.57
CA PHE A 55 3.78 11.00 -7.40
C PHE A 55 3.42 11.12 -8.87
N GLY A 56 4.41 11.52 -9.67
CA GLY A 56 4.20 11.66 -11.09
C GLY A 56 4.28 10.36 -11.87
N THR A 57 4.82 9.30 -11.26
CA THR A 57 4.92 8.01 -11.91
C THR A 57 4.43 6.92 -10.99
N ARG A 58 3.98 5.84 -11.61
CA ARG A 58 3.56 4.66 -10.87
C ARG A 58 4.71 4.05 -10.09
N ALA A 59 5.89 4.02 -10.72
CA ALA A 59 7.05 3.40 -10.09
C ALA A 59 7.40 4.09 -8.78
N ASP A 60 7.36 5.42 -8.77
CA ASP A 60 7.67 6.17 -7.56
C ASP A 60 6.63 5.93 -6.47
N ALA A 61 5.36 5.92 -6.85
CA ALA A 61 4.29 5.67 -5.89
C ALA A 61 4.41 4.27 -5.31
N CYS A 62 4.72 3.29 -6.15
CA CYS A 62 4.89 1.92 -5.71
C CYS A 62 6.06 1.78 -4.74
N ARG A 63 7.17 2.42 -5.06
CA ARG A 63 8.35 2.37 -4.21
C ARG A 63 8.06 2.98 -2.84
N TYR A 64 7.36 4.09 -2.83
CA TYR A 64 6.96 4.74 -1.60
C TYR A 64 6.07 3.82 -0.76
N ALA A 65 5.06 3.23 -1.39
CA ALA A 65 4.14 2.34 -0.69
C ALA A 65 4.86 1.14 -0.10
N ALA A 66 5.77 0.54 -0.87
CA ALA A 66 6.53 -0.60 -0.39
C ALA A 66 7.40 -0.23 0.79
N GLN A 67 8.06 0.92 0.72
CA GLN A 67 8.92 1.38 1.79
C GLN A 67 8.12 1.64 3.06
N GLN A 68 6.94 2.24 2.92
CA GLN A 68 6.10 2.51 4.08
C GLN A 68 5.60 1.20 4.71
N GLY A 69 5.29 0.22 3.88
CA GLY A 69 4.89 -1.09 4.39
C GLY A 69 6.01 -1.73 5.22
N LEU A 70 7.24 -1.66 4.72
CA LEU A 70 8.39 -2.18 5.45
C LEU A 70 8.61 -1.41 6.75
N ASN A 71 8.47 -0.10 6.71
CA ASN A 71 8.63 0.72 7.91
C ASN A 71 7.60 0.35 8.96
N TRP A 72 6.38 0.11 8.54
CA TRP A 72 5.32 -0.27 9.46
C TRP A 72 5.66 -1.60 10.15
N LEU A 73 6.13 -2.57 9.39
CA LEU A 73 6.45 -3.87 9.95
C LEU A 73 7.65 -3.82 10.89
N ARG A 74 8.60 -2.94 10.58
CA ARG A 74 9.82 -2.84 11.37
C ARG A 74 9.66 -1.95 12.58
N ASP A 75 9.01 -0.80 12.39
CA ASP A 75 8.96 0.24 13.42
C ASP A 75 7.57 0.49 13.96
N GLY A 76 6.54 -0.08 13.33
CA GLY A 76 5.18 0.15 13.75
C GLY A 76 4.68 1.55 13.44
N ALA A 77 5.38 2.27 12.55
CA ALA A 77 5.03 3.64 12.23
C ALA A 77 4.92 3.84 10.73
N LEU A 78 3.90 4.61 10.33
CA LEU A 78 3.71 4.98 8.94
C LEU A 78 3.79 6.47 8.81
N GLN A 79 4.17 6.93 7.62
CA GLN A 79 4.16 8.34 7.30
C GLN A 79 2.72 8.85 7.25
N PRO A 80 2.53 10.20 7.19
CA PRO A 80 1.18 10.75 7.17
C PRO A 80 0.30 10.01 6.19
N GLN A 81 -0.87 9.63 6.65
CA GLN A 81 -1.79 8.83 5.87
C GLN A 81 -3.20 9.31 6.10
N LEU A 82 -4.06 8.96 5.16
CA LEU A 82 -5.48 9.20 5.33
C LEU A 82 -6.02 8.20 6.34
N PRO A 83 -7.22 8.47 6.88
CA PRO A 83 -7.83 7.51 7.79
C PRO A 83 -7.87 6.13 7.18
N ILE A 84 -7.71 5.13 8.02
CA ILE A 84 -7.69 3.74 7.58
C ILE A 84 -9.03 3.36 6.97
N THR A 85 -8.93 2.67 5.85
CA THR A 85 -10.09 2.13 5.18
C THR A 85 -9.93 0.62 5.15
N VAL A 86 -10.80 -0.06 5.80
CA VAL A 86 -10.66 -1.50 5.92
C VAL A 86 -11.85 -2.18 5.33
#